data_863d8b0b4c8bd2bc7405285a2f41e590
#
_entry.id   863d8b0b4c8bd2bc7405285a2f41e590
#
_cell.length_a   1.000
_cell.length_b   1.000
_cell.length_c   1.000
_cell.angle_alpha   90.00
_cell.angle_beta   90.00
_cell.angle_gamma   90.00
#
_symmetry.space_group_name_H-M   'P 1'
#
loop_
_entity.id
_entity.type
_entity.pdbx_description
1 polymer ?
#
loop_
_entity_poly.entity_id
_entity_poly.type
_entity_poly.pdbx_seq_one_letter_code
_entity_poly.pdbx_strand_id
1 'polypeptide(L)'
;MITPKEHFHGSDLEKIEDVYGIKKEDITSFSANVNPLGVSPLLRSTLASHIDAITSYPDREYTSLRECIAAYTGTDASQVIVGNGSTELISLFIQ
;
A
#
# COMPACT_ATOMS: atom_id res chain seq x y z
N MET A 1 22.43 -14.15 25.11
CA MET A 1 21.04 -14.56 25.30
C MET A 1 20.20 -13.83 24.23
N ILE A 2 19.50 -14.59 23.42
CA ILE A 2 18.59 -13.99 22.43
C ILE A 2 17.32 -13.61 23.18
N THR A 3 17.08 -12.32 23.36
CA THR A 3 15.79 -11.81 23.88
C THR A 3 14.65 -12.27 22.97
N PRO A 4 13.47 -12.58 23.52
CA PRO A 4 12.30 -12.87 22.71
C PRO A 4 12.10 -11.72 21.73
N LYS A 5 12.13 -12.03 20.44
CA LYS A 5 11.96 -11.00 19.40
C LYS A 5 10.56 -10.45 19.49
N GLU A 6 10.45 -9.14 19.71
CA GLU A 6 9.21 -8.47 19.39
C GLU A 6 8.84 -8.79 17.94
N HIS A 7 7.59 -9.17 17.73
CA HIS A 7 7.10 -9.38 16.38
C HIS A 7 7.04 -8.04 15.65
N PHE A 8 7.86 -7.89 14.63
CA PHE A 8 7.83 -6.74 13.75
C PHE A 8 7.83 -7.19 12.29
N HIS A 9 7.29 -6.35 11.44
CA HIS A 9 7.24 -6.64 10.02
C HIS A 9 8.64 -6.56 9.40
N GLY A 10 9.01 -7.51 8.55
CA GLY A 10 10.35 -7.55 7.94
C GLY A 10 10.66 -6.38 7.00
N SER A 11 9.63 -5.63 6.57
CA SER A 11 9.78 -4.38 5.80
C SER A 11 9.99 -3.14 6.66
N ASP A 12 9.96 -3.29 7.99
CA ASP A 12 10.20 -2.19 8.94
C ASP A 12 11.71 -2.01 9.14
N LEU A 13 12.35 -1.34 8.19
CA LEU A 13 13.80 -1.18 8.16
C LEU A 13 14.33 -0.35 9.33
N GLU A 14 13.58 0.63 9.81
CA GLU A 14 13.93 1.43 10.98
C GLU A 14 14.02 0.54 12.22
N LYS A 15 13.07 -0.37 12.40
CA LYS A 15 13.09 -1.32 13.51
C LYS A 15 14.27 -2.28 13.43
N ILE A 16 14.61 -2.73 12.22
CA ILE A 16 15.78 -3.59 12.00
C ILE A 16 17.06 -2.84 12.32
N GLU A 17 17.17 -1.58 11.92
CA GLU A 17 18.30 -0.72 12.25
C GLU A 17 18.49 -0.61 13.77
N ASP A 18 17.40 -0.35 14.50
CA ASP A 18 17.42 -0.23 15.97
C ASP A 18 17.84 -1.53 16.65
N VAL A 19 17.33 -2.67 16.19
CA VAL A 19 17.55 -3.98 16.83
C VAL A 19 18.93 -4.54 16.52
N TYR A 20 19.41 -4.38 15.30
CA TYR A 20 20.64 -5.00 14.82
C TYR A 20 21.81 -4.02 14.64
N GLY A 21 21.59 -2.74 14.75
CA GLY A 21 22.62 -1.72 14.56
C GLY A 21 23.17 -1.62 13.15
N ILE A 22 22.41 -2.09 12.17
CA ILE A 22 22.78 -2.04 10.74
C ILE A 22 22.02 -0.88 10.12
N LYS A 23 22.73 0.01 9.42
CA LYS A 23 22.09 1.14 8.75
C LYS A 23 21.13 0.64 7.67
N LYS A 24 19.94 1.24 7.56
CA LYS A 24 18.93 0.84 6.58
C LYS A 24 19.43 0.93 5.14
N GLU A 25 20.37 1.84 4.85
CA GLU A 25 20.98 1.97 3.52
C GLU A 25 21.83 0.74 3.13
N ASP A 26 22.33 -0.01 4.14
CA ASP A 26 23.15 -1.19 3.95
C ASP A 26 22.33 -2.49 3.92
N ILE A 27 21.00 -2.39 4.06
CA ILE A 27 20.09 -3.53 4.07
C ILE A 27 19.53 -3.79 2.68
N THR A 28 19.77 -4.99 2.16
CA THR A 28 19.07 -5.49 0.98
C THR A 28 17.84 -6.27 1.41
N SER A 29 16.65 -5.71 1.17
CA SER A 29 15.40 -6.31 1.62
C SER A 29 14.84 -7.31 0.60
N PHE A 30 14.53 -8.52 1.08
CA PHE A 30 13.76 -9.54 0.35
C PHE A 30 12.40 -9.81 0.99
N SER A 31 11.94 -8.93 1.89
CA SER A 31 10.82 -9.19 2.79
C SER A 31 9.47 -8.68 2.30
N ALA A 32 9.44 -7.74 1.38
CA ALA A 32 8.22 -7.10 0.90
C ALA A 32 8.16 -7.08 -0.64
N ASN A 33 6.95 -7.15 -1.17
CA ASN A 33 6.70 -7.06 -2.61
C ASN A 33 6.67 -5.59 -3.04
N VAL A 34 7.84 -4.96 -3.05
CA VAL A 34 8.01 -3.58 -3.49
C VAL A 34 8.76 -3.58 -4.82
N ASN A 35 8.28 -2.79 -5.77
CA ASN A 35 8.94 -2.67 -7.06
C ASN A 35 10.31 -1.97 -6.90
N PRO A 36 11.43 -2.67 -7.14
CA PRO A 36 12.76 -2.08 -6.95
C PRO A 36 13.05 -0.96 -7.96
N LEU A 37 12.31 -0.88 -9.06
CA LEU A 37 12.45 0.19 -10.05
C LEU A 37 11.71 1.47 -9.63
N GLY A 38 10.97 1.42 -8.52
CA GLY A 38 10.24 2.56 -7.98
C GLY A 38 8.96 2.87 -8.76
N VAL A 39 8.58 4.13 -8.76
CA VAL A 39 7.33 4.62 -9.35
C VAL A 39 7.56 4.93 -10.83
N SER A 40 6.62 4.51 -11.70
CA SER A 40 6.70 4.85 -13.12
C SER A 40 6.62 6.37 -13.34
N PRO A 41 7.30 6.92 -14.37
CA PRO A 41 7.23 8.35 -14.68
C PRO A 41 5.80 8.87 -14.90
N LEU A 42 4.95 8.07 -15.55
CA LEU A 42 3.56 8.41 -15.79
C LEU A 42 2.77 8.53 -14.48
N LEU A 43 2.92 7.56 -13.57
CA LEU A 43 2.24 7.61 -12.28
C LEU A 43 2.72 8.81 -11.45
N ARG A 44 4.03 9.07 -11.47
CA ARG A 44 4.60 10.22 -10.76
C ARG A 44 4.03 11.55 -11.24
N SER A 45 3.96 11.77 -12.55
CA SER A 45 3.42 12.99 -13.14
C SER A 45 1.90 13.12 -12.89
N THR A 46 1.17 12.02 -12.95
CA THR A 46 -0.28 11.99 -12.68
C THR A 46 -0.56 12.36 -11.22
N LEU A 47 0.15 11.79 -10.27
CA LEU A 47 0.01 12.15 -8.85
C LEU A 47 0.34 13.62 -8.60
N ALA A 48 1.43 14.12 -9.19
CA ALA A 48 1.83 15.51 -9.04
C ALA A 48 0.79 16.49 -9.58
N SER A 49 0.18 16.17 -10.73
CA SER A 49 -0.86 17.02 -11.34
C SER A 49 -2.21 16.97 -10.61
N HIS A 50 -2.43 15.99 -9.73
CA HIS A 50 -3.66 15.80 -8.97
C HIS A 50 -3.47 15.98 -7.46
N ILE A 51 -2.37 16.59 -7.04
CA ILE A 51 -2.07 16.77 -5.61
C ILE A 51 -3.17 17.55 -4.87
N ASP A 52 -3.83 18.47 -5.54
CA ASP A 52 -4.89 19.28 -4.95
C ASP A 52 -6.16 18.48 -4.60
N ALA A 53 -6.26 17.23 -5.07
CA ALA A 53 -7.35 16.35 -4.67
C ALA A 53 -7.41 16.11 -3.15
N ILE A 54 -6.29 16.26 -2.44
CA ILE A 54 -6.25 16.15 -0.96
C ILE A 54 -7.04 17.25 -0.25
N THR A 55 -7.41 18.33 -0.93
CA THR A 55 -8.20 19.43 -0.35
C THR A 55 -9.70 19.17 -0.36
N SER A 56 -10.14 18.08 -0.96
CA SER A 56 -11.54 17.71 -1.10
C SER A 56 -11.85 16.43 -0.34
N TYR A 57 -13.08 16.30 0.17
CA TYR A 57 -13.54 15.03 0.71
C TYR A 57 -13.63 13.98 -0.41
N PRO A 58 -13.19 12.74 -0.15
CA PRO A 58 -13.37 11.67 -1.12
C PRO A 58 -14.85 11.29 -1.26
N ASP A 59 -15.20 10.74 -2.43
CA ASP A 59 -16.49 10.13 -2.65
C ASP A 59 -16.65 8.89 -1.75
N ARG A 60 -17.69 8.87 -0.91
CA ARG A 60 -17.97 7.76 0.02
C ARG A 60 -18.28 6.44 -0.70
N GLU A 61 -18.83 6.52 -1.89
CA GLU A 61 -19.19 5.36 -2.68
C GLU A 61 -18.06 4.87 -3.57
N TYR A 62 -16.96 5.64 -3.65
CA TYR A 62 -15.83 5.33 -4.54
C TYR A 62 -16.25 5.06 -5.97
N THR A 63 -17.24 5.79 -6.49
CA THR A 63 -17.91 5.50 -7.75
C THR A 63 -16.93 5.43 -8.93
N SER A 64 -16.18 6.49 -9.17
CA SER A 64 -15.23 6.53 -10.28
C SER A 64 -14.09 5.51 -10.14
N LEU A 65 -13.61 5.28 -8.91
CA LEU A 65 -12.59 4.28 -8.65
C LEU A 65 -13.10 2.87 -8.94
N ARG A 66 -14.30 2.54 -8.49
CA ARG A 66 -14.93 1.24 -8.74
C ARG A 66 -15.18 1.02 -10.23
N GLU A 67 -15.63 2.03 -10.95
CA GLU A 67 -15.79 1.98 -12.42
C GLU A 67 -14.46 1.72 -13.13
N CYS A 68 -13.41 2.42 -12.76
CA CYS A 68 -12.06 2.20 -13.31
C CYS A 68 -11.54 0.79 -13.04
N ILE A 69 -11.73 0.28 -11.83
CA ILE A 69 -11.31 -1.09 -11.47
C ILE A 69 -12.13 -2.11 -12.27
N ALA A 70 -13.44 -1.92 -12.36
CA ALA A 70 -14.33 -2.79 -13.13
C ALA A 70 -13.91 -2.85 -14.61
N ALA A 71 -13.64 -1.71 -15.22
CA ALA A 71 -13.15 -1.64 -16.59
C ALA A 71 -11.81 -2.37 -16.77
N TYR A 72 -10.90 -2.20 -15.81
CA TYR A 72 -9.58 -2.85 -15.84
C TYR A 72 -9.68 -4.39 -15.69
N THR A 73 -10.57 -4.85 -14.84
CA THR A 73 -10.72 -6.29 -14.54
C THR A 73 -11.75 -6.99 -15.43
N GLY A 74 -12.49 -6.26 -16.24
CA GLY A 74 -13.56 -6.83 -17.09
C GLY A 74 -14.78 -7.28 -16.29
N THR A 75 -15.07 -6.60 -15.17
CA THR A 75 -16.22 -6.91 -14.29
C THR A 75 -17.22 -5.74 -14.27
N ASP A 76 -18.29 -5.90 -13.50
CA ASP A 76 -19.24 -4.82 -13.23
C ASP A 76 -18.84 -4.06 -11.96
N ALA A 77 -19.06 -2.74 -11.92
CA ALA A 77 -18.74 -1.92 -10.76
C ALA A 77 -19.46 -2.38 -9.48
N SER A 78 -20.64 -3.00 -9.62
CA SER A 78 -21.37 -3.60 -8.48
C SER A 78 -20.65 -4.79 -7.83
N GLN A 79 -19.69 -5.36 -8.53
CA GLN A 79 -18.87 -6.48 -8.05
C GLN A 79 -17.53 -6.04 -7.45
N VAL A 80 -17.30 -4.73 -7.37
CA VAL A 80 -16.05 -4.15 -6.85
C VAL A 80 -16.29 -3.55 -5.48
N ILE A 81 -15.51 -3.99 -4.51
CA ILE A 81 -15.40 -3.37 -3.20
C ILE A 81 -13.99 -2.81 -3.03
N VAL A 82 -13.89 -1.64 -2.45
CA VAL A 82 -12.59 -1.00 -2.16
C VAL A 82 -12.39 -0.81 -0.67
N GLY A 83 -11.15 -0.82 -0.25
CA GLY A 83 -10.79 -0.65 1.15
C GLY A 83 -9.36 -0.15 1.29
N ASN A 84 -9.00 0.24 2.49
CA ASN A 84 -7.67 0.69 2.83
C ASN A 84 -6.75 -0.51 3.12
N GLY A 85 -6.29 -1.13 2.05
CA GLY A 85 -5.47 -2.33 2.10
C GLY A 85 -6.27 -3.62 2.31
N SER A 86 -5.59 -4.75 2.10
CA SER A 86 -6.19 -6.08 2.21
C SER A 86 -6.68 -6.42 3.62
N THR A 87 -6.06 -5.87 4.65
CA THR A 87 -6.45 -6.12 6.04
C THR A 87 -7.86 -5.61 6.31
N GLU A 88 -8.21 -4.41 5.85
CA GLU A 88 -9.58 -3.90 5.98
C GLU A 88 -10.57 -4.75 5.19
N LEU A 89 -10.22 -5.13 3.96
CA LEU A 89 -11.07 -5.97 3.11
C LEU A 89 -11.32 -7.34 3.73
N ILE A 90 -10.32 -7.98 4.31
CA ILE A 90 -10.47 -9.24 5.03
C ILE A 90 -11.46 -9.08 6.18
N SER A 91 -11.34 -8.01 6.97
CA SER A 91 -12.28 -7.73 8.07
C SER A 91 -13.71 -7.55 7.56
N LEU A 92 -13.89 -6.82 6.47
CA LEU A 92 -15.22 -6.62 5.87
C LEU A 92 -15.85 -7.92 5.38
N PHE A 93 -15.07 -8.83 4.80
CA PHE A 93 -15.57 -10.11 4.32
C PHE A 93 -15.94 -11.08 5.45
N ILE A 94 -15.31 -10.99 6.61
CA ILE A 94 -15.59 -11.86 7.75
C ILE A 94 -16.82 -11.40 8.54
N GLN A 95 -17.12 -10.14 8.51
CA GLN A 95 -18.33 -9.57 9.15
C GLN A 95 -19.60 -10.02 8.41
#